data_74041d6fc8c70c65e5a61b2f4e150129
#
_entry.id   74041d6fc8c70c65e5a61b2f4e150129
#
_cell.length_a   1.000
_cell.length_b   1.000
_cell.length_c   1.000
_cell.angle_alpha   90.00
_cell.angle_beta   90.00
_cell.angle_gamma   90.00
#
_symmetry.space_group_name_H-M   'P 1'
#
loop_
_entity.id
_entity.type
_entity.pdbx_description
1 polymer ?
#
loop_
_entity_poly.entity_id
_entity_poly.type
_entity_poly.pdbx_seq_one_letter_code
_entity_poly.pdbx_strand_id
1 'polypeptide(L)'
;MSHRPISGRLIIATHNAGKLKEMRELLALYGVSAVSAGELALAEPEETGTTFRDNARIKALAAATTATLPAFADDSGLAVDALDGAPGIHSARWAGEARDFSHAMQKVEGELLARGATTASQRSAHFVSALCVAWPDGHLEEFEARVDGTLIWPPRGNAGFGYDPMFLPDGHDRTFGEMSAEEKHGLPPRGLGLSHRARAFLKLAAACLRPPQ
;
A
#
# COMPACT_ATOMS: atom_id res chain seq x y z
N MET A 1 -16.69 -3.42 -19.46
CA MET A 1 -16.50 -4.83 -19.02
C MET A 1 -17.06 -4.92 -17.60
N SER A 2 -17.76 -6.01 -17.26
CA SER A 2 -18.27 -6.20 -15.91
C SER A 2 -17.13 -6.73 -15.04
N HIS A 3 -16.89 -6.11 -13.88
CA HIS A 3 -15.94 -6.62 -12.88
C HIS A 3 -16.46 -7.90 -12.24
N ARG A 4 -15.54 -8.76 -11.82
CA ARG A 4 -15.88 -10.00 -11.13
C ARG A 4 -16.05 -9.75 -9.63
N PRO A 5 -17.22 -10.09 -9.04
CA PRO A 5 -17.44 -9.89 -7.62
C PRO A 5 -16.60 -10.86 -6.77
N ILE A 6 -16.09 -10.33 -5.66
CA ILE A 6 -15.43 -11.13 -4.63
C ILE A 6 -16.54 -11.78 -3.78
N SER A 7 -16.49 -13.10 -3.65
CA SER A 7 -17.43 -13.87 -2.82
C SER A 7 -16.71 -14.97 -2.06
N GLY A 8 -17.20 -15.31 -0.88
CA GLY A 8 -16.64 -16.36 -0.05
C GLY A 8 -15.36 -15.95 0.68
N ARG A 9 -14.44 -16.90 0.84
CA ARG A 9 -13.17 -16.73 1.54
C ARG A 9 -12.13 -16.12 0.62
N LEU A 10 -11.44 -15.09 1.09
CA LEU A 10 -10.40 -14.35 0.37
C LEU A 10 -9.06 -14.52 1.09
N ILE A 11 -7.98 -14.71 0.32
CA ILE A 11 -6.62 -14.70 0.86
C ILE A 11 -6.07 -13.29 0.80
N ILE A 12 -5.45 -12.80 1.87
CA ILE A 12 -4.60 -11.60 1.84
C ILE A 12 -3.16 -12.07 1.64
N ALA A 13 -2.65 -11.89 0.42
CA ALA A 13 -1.31 -12.34 0.01
C ALA A 13 -0.25 -11.32 0.42
N THR A 14 0.00 -11.21 1.72
CA THR A 14 1.04 -10.36 2.29
C THR A 14 1.65 -10.98 3.55
N HIS A 15 2.95 -10.76 3.74
CA HIS A 15 3.70 -11.08 4.96
C HIS A 15 4.02 -9.82 5.78
N ASN A 16 3.58 -8.64 5.33
CA ASN A 16 3.72 -7.40 6.07
C ASN A 16 2.56 -7.23 7.06
N ALA A 17 2.86 -7.28 8.36
CA ALA A 17 1.84 -7.20 9.42
C ALA A 17 1.03 -5.89 9.41
N GLY A 18 1.66 -4.75 9.06
CA GLY A 18 0.98 -3.46 8.93
C GLY A 18 -0.05 -3.47 7.80
N LYS A 19 0.35 -3.92 6.61
CA LYS A 19 -0.55 -4.07 5.47
C LYS A 19 -1.69 -5.05 5.76
N LEU A 20 -1.37 -6.20 6.38
CA LEU A 20 -2.37 -7.21 6.74
C LEU A 20 -3.46 -6.64 7.65
N LYS A 21 -3.05 -5.90 8.68
CA LYS A 21 -3.99 -5.26 9.61
C LYS A 21 -4.92 -4.29 8.87
N GLU A 22 -4.36 -3.34 8.11
CA GLU A 22 -5.15 -2.36 7.37
C GLU A 22 -6.11 -3.01 6.37
N MET A 23 -5.66 -4.03 5.63
CA MET A 23 -6.50 -4.74 4.67
C MET A 23 -7.64 -5.49 5.34
N ARG A 24 -7.40 -6.13 6.48
CA ARG A 24 -8.46 -6.80 7.24
C ARG A 24 -9.52 -5.81 7.72
N GLU A 25 -9.09 -4.65 8.23
CA GLU A 25 -9.99 -3.58 8.68
C GLU A 25 -10.87 -3.06 7.52
N LEU A 26 -10.28 -2.85 6.35
CA LEU A 26 -11.00 -2.41 5.16
C LEU A 26 -12.00 -3.46 4.64
N LEU A 27 -11.58 -4.72 4.53
CA LEU A 27 -12.43 -5.82 4.06
C LEU A 27 -13.58 -6.13 5.03
N ALA A 28 -13.34 -5.99 6.34
CA ALA A 28 -14.35 -6.22 7.37
C ALA A 28 -15.57 -5.28 7.22
N LEU A 29 -15.36 -4.05 6.72
CA LEU A 29 -16.44 -3.09 6.44
C LEU A 29 -17.45 -3.62 5.40
N TYR A 30 -17.03 -4.57 4.56
CA TYR A 30 -17.84 -5.19 3.51
C TYR A 30 -18.26 -6.63 3.85
N GLY A 31 -18.01 -7.08 5.10
CA GLY A 31 -18.36 -8.42 5.54
C GLY A 31 -17.53 -9.54 4.88
N VAL A 32 -16.38 -9.21 4.30
CA VAL A 32 -15.51 -10.19 3.65
C VAL A 32 -14.62 -10.88 4.68
N SER A 33 -14.72 -12.22 4.74
CA SER A 33 -13.82 -13.04 5.57
C SER A 33 -12.50 -13.26 4.87
N ALA A 34 -11.41 -12.86 5.50
CA ALA A 34 -10.07 -12.96 4.91
C ALA A 34 -9.09 -13.72 5.80
N VAL A 35 -8.32 -14.61 5.17
CA VAL A 35 -7.21 -15.35 5.76
C VAL A 35 -5.89 -14.85 5.18
N SER A 36 -4.83 -14.75 5.97
CA SER A 36 -3.53 -14.34 5.44
C SER A 36 -2.78 -15.49 4.77
N ALA A 37 -1.85 -15.14 3.86
CA ALA A 37 -0.92 -16.11 3.29
C ALA A 37 -0.11 -16.83 4.37
N GLY A 38 0.29 -16.14 5.44
CA GLY A 38 1.02 -16.73 6.57
C GLY A 38 0.20 -17.78 7.34
N GLU A 39 -1.11 -17.54 7.57
CA GLU A 39 -2.01 -18.53 8.21
C GLU A 39 -2.19 -19.78 7.37
N LEU A 40 -1.99 -19.70 6.06
CA LEU A 40 -2.03 -20.83 5.14
C LEU A 40 -0.64 -21.41 4.83
N ALA A 41 0.40 -20.93 5.51
CA ALA A 41 1.80 -21.30 5.28
C ALA A 41 2.23 -21.19 3.79
N LEU A 42 1.68 -20.21 3.05
CA LEU A 42 2.07 -19.95 1.67
C LEU A 42 3.40 -19.23 1.62
N ALA A 43 4.28 -19.67 0.74
CA ALA A 43 5.55 -19.00 0.50
C ALA A 43 5.34 -17.62 -0.13
N GLU A 44 6.21 -16.67 0.21
CA GLU A 44 6.24 -15.38 -0.47
C GLU A 44 6.96 -15.55 -1.83
N PRO A 45 6.31 -15.21 -2.95
CA PRO A 45 6.96 -15.30 -4.26
C PRO A 45 8.02 -14.22 -4.41
N GLU A 46 9.02 -14.47 -5.24
CA GLU A 46 10.00 -13.46 -5.62
C GLU A 46 9.32 -12.33 -6.41
N GLU A 47 9.55 -11.10 -5.99
CA GLU A 47 9.05 -9.89 -6.66
C GLU A 47 10.00 -9.51 -7.81
N THR A 48 9.71 -10.02 -9.00
CA THR A 48 10.49 -9.80 -10.23
C THR A 48 9.89 -8.70 -11.12
N GLY A 49 8.77 -8.11 -10.70
CA GLY A 49 8.10 -7.03 -11.43
C GLY A 49 8.89 -5.72 -11.41
N THR A 50 8.67 -4.90 -12.41
CA THR A 50 9.28 -3.56 -12.54
C THR A 50 8.35 -2.44 -12.08
N THR A 51 7.09 -2.75 -11.79
CA THR A 51 6.08 -1.83 -11.27
C THR A 51 5.39 -2.39 -10.03
N PHE A 52 4.76 -1.53 -9.23
CA PHE A 52 3.92 -1.96 -8.11
C PHE A 52 2.80 -2.90 -8.56
N ARG A 53 2.21 -2.63 -9.73
CA ARG A 53 1.15 -3.48 -10.30
C ARG A 53 1.65 -4.88 -10.63
N ASP A 54 2.83 -5.01 -11.24
CA ASP A 54 3.40 -6.32 -11.56
C ASP A 54 3.66 -7.14 -10.31
N ASN A 55 4.23 -6.53 -9.26
CA ASN A 55 4.49 -7.21 -8.00
C ASN A 55 3.20 -7.59 -7.26
N ALA A 56 2.18 -6.73 -7.26
CA ALA A 56 0.86 -7.09 -6.71
C ALA A 56 0.25 -8.28 -7.45
N ARG A 57 0.36 -8.30 -8.79
CA ARG A 57 -0.12 -9.40 -9.64
C ARG A 57 0.62 -10.71 -9.33
N ILE A 58 1.95 -10.69 -9.25
CA ILE A 58 2.77 -11.87 -8.92
C ILE A 58 2.31 -12.47 -7.58
N LYS A 59 2.17 -11.64 -6.55
CA LYS A 59 1.74 -12.09 -5.22
C LYS A 59 0.33 -12.67 -5.22
N ALA A 60 -0.62 -11.99 -5.86
CA ALA A 60 -2.00 -12.44 -5.91
C ALA A 60 -2.15 -13.76 -6.68
N LEU A 61 -1.52 -13.89 -7.85
CA LEU A 61 -1.56 -15.10 -8.66
C LEU A 61 -0.93 -16.28 -7.95
N ALA A 62 0.25 -16.11 -7.36
CA ALA A 62 0.92 -17.19 -6.63
C ALA A 62 0.06 -17.73 -5.50
N ALA A 63 -0.55 -16.86 -4.69
CA ALA A 63 -1.42 -17.26 -3.60
C ALA A 63 -2.72 -17.92 -4.13
N ALA A 64 -3.36 -17.35 -5.16
CA ALA A 64 -4.61 -17.85 -5.69
C ALA A 64 -4.44 -19.26 -6.31
N THR A 65 -3.36 -19.46 -7.06
CA THR A 65 -3.05 -20.75 -7.71
C THR A 65 -2.73 -21.81 -6.67
N THR A 66 -1.88 -21.49 -5.69
CA THR A 66 -1.43 -22.46 -4.68
C THR A 66 -2.55 -22.91 -3.76
N ALA A 67 -3.39 -21.98 -3.31
CA ALA A 67 -4.46 -22.29 -2.36
C ALA A 67 -5.81 -22.59 -3.01
N THR A 68 -5.93 -22.45 -4.32
CA THR A 68 -7.19 -22.65 -5.07
C THR A 68 -8.34 -21.79 -4.53
N LEU A 69 -8.02 -20.57 -4.09
CA LEU A 69 -8.97 -19.57 -3.57
C LEU A 69 -8.67 -18.21 -4.18
N PRO A 70 -9.65 -17.30 -4.27
CA PRO A 70 -9.35 -15.91 -4.63
C PRO A 70 -8.32 -15.30 -3.67
N ALA A 71 -7.37 -14.55 -4.20
CA ALA A 71 -6.33 -13.90 -3.42
C ALA A 71 -6.23 -12.41 -3.76
N PHE A 72 -6.03 -11.61 -2.72
CA PHE A 72 -5.88 -10.17 -2.77
C PHE A 72 -4.46 -9.79 -2.34
N ALA A 73 -3.75 -9.03 -3.15
CA ALA A 73 -2.42 -8.54 -2.85
C ALA A 73 -2.34 -7.02 -2.98
N ASP A 74 -1.43 -6.42 -2.21
CA ASP A 74 -1.01 -5.04 -2.33
C ASP A 74 0.50 -4.97 -2.55
N ASP A 75 0.90 -4.20 -3.53
CA ASP A 75 2.24 -3.68 -3.58
C ASP A 75 2.21 -2.15 -3.50
N SER A 76 3.02 -1.59 -2.62
CA SER A 76 2.95 -0.16 -2.31
C SER A 76 4.27 0.37 -1.79
N GLY A 77 4.50 1.64 -2.04
CA GLY A 77 5.71 2.30 -1.58
C GLY A 77 5.69 3.80 -1.81
N LEU A 78 6.78 4.43 -1.42
CA LEU A 78 7.08 5.83 -1.61
C LEU A 78 7.86 6.03 -2.91
N ALA A 79 7.42 6.94 -3.75
CA ALA A 79 8.16 7.40 -4.91
C ALA A 79 8.49 8.89 -4.75
N VAL A 80 9.75 9.27 -4.95
CA VAL A 80 10.25 10.63 -4.77
C VAL A 80 10.69 11.20 -6.10
N ASP A 81 10.10 12.31 -6.51
CA ASP A 81 10.30 12.84 -7.87
C ASP A 81 11.77 13.23 -8.13
N ALA A 82 12.42 13.90 -7.18
CA ALA A 82 13.83 14.26 -7.28
C ALA A 82 14.79 13.05 -7.28
N LEU A 83 14.30 11.86 -6.95
CA LEU A 83 15.08 10.61 -6.95
C LEU A 83 14.65 9.68 -8.10
N ASP A 84 14.07 10.21 -9.17
CA ASP A 84 13.58 9.45 -10.33
C ASP A 84 12.60 8.32 -9.94
N GLY A 85 11.79 8.58 -8.90
CA GLY A 85 10.82 7.63 -8.36
C GLY A 85 11.38 6.65 -7.32
N ALA A 86 12.68 6.70 -7.00
CA ALA A 86 13.21 5.88 -5.90
C ALA A 86 12.66 6.39 -4.54
N PRO A 87 12.51 5.50 -3.53
CA PRO A 87 12.79 4.07 -3.51
C PRO A 87 11.81 3.20 -4.33
N GLY A 88 10.59 3.69 -4.65
CA GLY A 88 9.63 2.99 -5.48
C GLY A 88 9.32 1.58 -4.96
N ILE A 89 9.34 0.59 -5.85
CA ILE A 89 9.12 -0.83 -5.52
C ILE A 89 10.15 -1.38 -4.50
N HIS A 90 11.24 -0.66 -4.27
CA HIS A 90 12.27 -1.03 -3.29
C HIS A 90 12.07 -0.37 -1.92
N SER A 91 10.91 0.24 -1.66
CA SER A 91 10.63 0.97 -0.41
C SER A 91 10.92 0.14 0.85
N ALA A 92 10.47 -1.11 0.89
CA ALA A 92 10.74 -2.00 2.01
C ALA A 92 12.22 -2.45 2.07
N ARG A 93 12.88 -2.61 0.92
CA ARG A 93 14.30 -3.03 0.83
C ARG A 93 15.24 -1.95 1.37
N TRP A 94 14.89 -0.66 1.24
CA TRP A 94 15.68 0.44 1.80
C TRP A 94 15.71 0.44 3.33
N ALA A 95 14.72 -0.18 3.98
CA ALA A 95 14.69 -0.38 5.43
C ALA A 95 15.53 -1.60 5.89
N GLY A 96 16.09 -2.38 4.95
CA GLY A 96 16.87 -3.58 5.24
C GLY A 96 16.05 -4.73 5.84
N GLU A 97 16.73 -5.81 6.19
CA GLU A 97 16.10 -7.01 6.78
C GLU A 97 15.44 -6.71 8.14
N ALA A 98 16.03 -5.82 8.92
CA ALA A 98 15.48 -5.37 10.21
C ALA A 98 14.24 -4.50 10.08
N ARG A 99 13.86 -4.10 8.84
CA ARG A 99 12.76 -3.16 8.56
C ARG A 99 12.88 -1.84 9.34
N ASP A 100 14.10 -1.31 9.44
CA ASP A 100 14.38 -0.03 10.09
C ASP A 100 14.03 1.13 9.16
N PHE A 101 12.81 1.61 9.26
CA PHE A 101 12.36 2.75 8.46
C PHE A 101 12.96 4.09 8.90
N SER A 102 13.53 4.19 10.11
CA SER A 102 14.33 5.35 10.49
C SER A 102 15.56 5.48 9.61
N HIS A 103 16.28 4.36 9.39
CA HIS A 103 17.39 4.28 8.45
C HIS A 103 16.95 4.57 7.01
N ALA A 104 15.82 4.02 6.58
CA ALA A 104 15.30 4.26 5.23
C ALA A 104 14.97 5.74 5.00
N MET A 105 14.35 6.42 5.96
CA MET A 105 14.06 7.86 5.88
C MET A 105 15.34 8.69 5.86
N GLN A 106 16.36 8.35 6.67
CA GLN A 106 17.68 9.00 6.63
C GLN A 106 18.36 8.84 5.27
N LYS A 107 18.23 7.65 4.66
CA LYS A 107 18.76 7.40 3.31
C LYS A 107 18.06 8.28 2.27
N VAL A 108 16.72 8.36 2.31
CA VAL A 108 15.96 9.26 1.41
C VAL A 108 16.44 10.71 1.58
N GLU A 109 16.59 11.19 2.82
CA GLU A 109 17.08 12.53 3.10
C GLU A 109 18.49 12.77 2.55
N GLY A 110 19.41 11.83 2.77
CA GLY A 110 20.77 11.88 2.23
C GLY A 110 20.81 11.99 0.71
N GLU A 111 20.01 11.20 0.02
CA GLU A 111 19.89 11.22 -1.45
C GLU A 111 19.30 12.55 -1.96
N LEU A 112 18.28 13.10 -1.26
CA LEU A 112 17.70 14.39 -1.59
C LEU A 112 18.74 15.51 -1.46
N LEU A 113 19.50 15.54 -0.35
CA LEU A 113 20.56 16.51 -0.12
C LEU A 113 21.67 16.38 -1.19
N ALA A 114 22.05 15.18 -1.54
CA ALA A 114 23.05 14.93 -2.60
C ALA A 114 22.61 15.48 -3.97
N ARG A 115 21.30 15.55 -4.21
CA ARG A 115 20.72 16.16 -5.42
C ARG A 115 20.39 17.65 -5.27
N GLY A 116 20.72 18.25 -4.13
CA GLY A 116 20.43 19.66 -3.86
C GLY A 116 18.95 19.96 -3.64
N ALA A 117 18.11 18.96 -3.34
CA ALA A 117 16.69 19.11 -3.09
C ALA A 117 16.43 19.61 -1.65
N THR A 118 16.61 20.91 -1.43
CA THR A 118 16.54 21.54 -0.11
C THR A 118 15.25 22.33 0.14
N THR A 119 14.50 22.66 -0.91
CA THR A 119 13.23 23.38 -0.80
C THR A 119 12.02 22.43 -0.88
N ALA A 120 10.90 22.82 -0.30
CA ALA A 120 9.67 21.98 -0.33
C ALA A 120 9.26 21.59 -1.76
N SER A 121 9.34 22.51 -2.71
CA SER A 121 8.99 22.27 -4.12
C SER A 121 9.91 21.24 -4.83
N GLN A 122 11.11 21.01 -4.29
CA GLN A 122 12.06 20.00 -4.81
C GLN A 122 11.91 18.63 -4.12
N ARG A 123 11.03 18.54 -3.14
CA ARG A 123 10.86 17.35 -2.28
C ARG A 123 9.50 16.71 -2.50
N SER A 124 8.89 16.94 -3.68
CA SER A 124 7.63 16.30 -4.04
C SER A 124 7.79 14.77 -4.10
N ALA A 125 6.79 14.11 -3.59
CA ALA A 125 6.76 12.67 -3.49
C ALA A 125 5.31 12.18 -3.52
N HIS A 126 5.13 10.88 -3.75
CA HIS A 126 3.82 10.28 -3.66
C HIS A 126 3.91 8.86 -3.13
N PHE A 127 2.92 8.47 -2.35
CA PHE A 127 2.69 7.07 -2.04
C PHE A 127 1.82 6.45 -3.12
N VAL A 128 2.17 5.24 -3.53
CA VAL A 128 1.39 4.41 -4.47
C VAL A 128 0.91 3.14 -3.76
N SER A 129 -0.31 2.71 -4.04
CA SER A 129 -0.78 1.36 -3.74
C SER A 129 -1.40 0.76 -5.01
N ALA A 130 -0.86 -0.36 -5.44
CA ALA A 130 -1.41 -1.21 -6.48
C ALA A 130 -2.02 -2.45 -5.83
N LEU A 131 -3.31 -2.64 -6.03
CA LEU A 131 -4.09 -3.77 -5.54
C LEU A 131 -4.38 -4.72 -6.69
N CYS A 132 -4.21 -6.01 -6.46
CA CYS A 132 -4.59 -7.04 -7.41
C CYS A 132 -5.44 -8.10 -6.70
N VAL A 133 -6.58 -8.45 -7.29
CA VAL A 133 -7.33 -9.65 -6.94
C VAL A 133 -7.14 -10.66 -8.05
N ALA A 134 -6.72 -11.86 -7.70
CA ALA A 134 -6.55 -12.98 -8.62
C ALA A 134 -7.48 -14.13 -8.24
N TRP A 135 -8.03 -14.80 -9.24
CA TRP A 135 -8.79 -16.03 -9.06
C TRP A 135 -7.98 -17.22 -9.56
N PRO A 136 -8.28 -18.46 -9.09
CA PRO A 136 -7.56 -19.66 -9.49
C PRO A 136 -7.58 -19.96 -11.00
N ASP A 137 -8.57 -19.42 -11.71
CA ASP A 137 -8.69 -19.54 -13.18
C ASP A 137 -7.84 -18.53 -13.96
N GLY A 138 -7.03 -17.70 -13.26
CA GLY A 138 -6.16 -16.69 -13.86
C GLY A 138 -6.83 -15.35 -14.14
N HIS A 139 -8.13 -15.18 -13.81
CA HIS A 139 -8.78 -13.86 -13.91
C HIS A 139 -8.17 -12.88 -12.91
N LEU A 140 -8.02 -11.62 -13.34
CA LEU A 140 -7.41 -10.53 -12.55
C LEU A 140 -8.31 -9.31 -12.54
N GLU A 141 -8.35 -8.65 -11.39
CA GLU A 141 -8.88 -7.29 -11.22
C GLU A 141 -7.80 -6.44 -10.55
N GLU A 142 -7.46 -5.30 -11.16
CA GLU A 142 -6.33 -4.48 -10.74
C GLU A 142 -6.75 -3.03 -10.52
N PHE A 143 -6.34 -2.47 -9.38
CA PHE A 143 -6.68 -1.12 -8.96
C PHE A 143 -5.45 -0.42 -8.42
N GLU A 144 -5.23 0.81 -8.84
CA GLU A 144 -4.11 1.61 -8.36
C GLU A 144 -4.59 3.00 -7.96
N ALA A 145 -3.99 3.51 -6.90
CA ALA A 145 -4.15 4.89 -6.50
C ALA A 145 -2.89 5.43 -5.86
N ARG A 146 -2.78 6.76 -5.87
CA ARG A 146 -1.70 7.47 -5.22
C ARG A 146 -2.23 8.61 -4.36
N VAL A 147 -1.40 9.07 -3.45
CA VAL A 147 -1.55 10.32 -2.72
C VAL A 147 -0.27 11.12 -2.89
N ASP A 148 -0.43 12.34 -3.36
CA ASP A 148 0.69 13.27 -3.58
C ASP A 148 0.97 14.04 -2.29
N GLY A 149 2.23 14.51 -2.12
CA GLY A 149 2.67 15.24 -0.96
C GLY A 149 4.12 15.67 -1.07
N THR A 150 4.63 16.16 0.05
CA THR A 150 6.01 16.68 0.18
C THR A 150 6.72 15.94 1.31
N LEU A 151 8.00 15.64 1.12
CA LEU A 151 8.82 15.09 2.18
C LEU A 151 9.38 16.18 3.08
N ILE A 152 9.20 16.02 4.38
CA ILE A 152 9.71 16.93 5.40
C ILE A 152 10.87 16.29 6.16
N TRP A 153 11.73 17.14 6.69
CA TRP A 153 12.82 16.76 7.59
C TRP A 153 12.98 17.80 8.70
N PRO A 154 13.14 17.41 9.99
CA PRO A 154 13.08 16.03 10.50
C PRO A 154 11.67 15.41 10.40
N PRO A 155 11.55 14.06 10.44
CA PRO A 155 10.27 13.35 10.49
C PRO A 155 9.45 13.75 11.71
N ARG A 156 8.10 13.80 11.57
CA ARG A 156 7.17 14.14 12.65
C ARG A 156 6.13 13.06 12.88
N GLY A 157 5.81 12.81 14.15
CA GLY A 157 4.83 11.80 14.56
C GLY A 157 5.41 10.40 14.62
N ASN A 158 4.62 9.48 15.19
CA ASN A 158 4.98 8.08 15.40
C ASN A 158 3.82 7.13 15.10
N ALA A 159 2.74 7.65 14.50
CA ALA A 159 1.62 6.83 14.03
C ALA A 159 1.95 6.20 12.68
N GLY A 160 1.20 5.13 12.34
CA GLY A 160 1.37 4.44 11.08
C GLY A 160 2.63 3.58 11.02
N PHE A 161 3.24 3.48 9.83
CA PHE A 161 4.48 2.72 9.61
C PHE A 161 5.22 3.24 8.36
N GLY A 162 6.43 2.74 8.15
CA GLY A 162 7.19 3.07 6.96
C GLY A 162 7.67 4.50 6.94
N TYR A 163 7.43 5.19 5.84
CA TYR A 163 7.83 6.58 5.59
C TYR A 163 6.78 7.60 6.06
N ASP A 164 5.72 7.18 6.76
CA ASP A 164 4.63 8.05 7.23
C ASP A 164 5.11 9.29 7.97
N PRO A 165 6.13 9.22 8.87
CA PRO A 165 6.60 10.39 9.62
C PRO A 165 7.24 11.49 8.78
N MET A 166 7.77 11.18 7.60
CA MET A 166 8.37 12.20 6.72
C MET A 166 7.42 12.65 5.58
N PHE A 167 6.25 12.05 5.42
CA PHE A 167 5.33 12.36 4.33
C PHE A 167 4.21 13.29 4.78
N LEU A 168 4.21 14.50 4.24
CA LEU A 168 3.18 15.52 4.42
C LEU A 168 2.26 15.51 3.19
N PRO A 169 1.02 14.98 3.29
CA PRO A 169 0.12 14.93 2.14
C PRO A 169 -0.35 16.32 1.73
N ASP A 170 -0.55 16.54 0.43
CA ASP A 170 -0.98 17.82 -0.11
C ASP A 170 -2.31 18.27 0.49
N GLY A 171 -2.39 19.58 0.83
CA GLY A 171 -3.56 20.16 1.45
C GLY A 171 -3.67 19.93 2.96
N HIS A 172 -2.66 19.35 3.59
CA HIS A 172 -2.61 19.10 5.04
C HIS A 172 -1.38 19.74 5.68
N ASP A 173 -1.45 19.97 6.99
CA ASP A 173 -0.36 20.53 7.81
C ASP A 173 0.31 19.49 8.73
N ARG A 174 -0.25 18.25 8.75
CA ARG A 174 0.23 17.10 9.52
C ARG A 174 0.71 15.99 8.59
N THR A 175 1.82 15.34 8.99
CA THR A 175 2.30 14.14 8.30
C THR A 175 1.38 12.95 8.54
N PHE A 176 1.54 11.90 7.73
CA PHE A 176 0.87 10.64 8.01
C PHE A 176 1.29 10.03 9.36
N GLY A 177 2.49 10.34 9.85
CA GLY A 177 2.95 9.94 11.18
C GLY A 177 2.28 10.69 12.33
N GLU A 178 1.61 11.83 12.05
CA GLU A 178 0.85 12.63 13.02
C GLU A 178 -0.66 12.39 12.94
N MET A 179 -1.13 11.59 11.97
CA MET A 179 -2.54 11.28 11.76
C MET A 179 -2.91 9.93 12.39
N SER A 180 -4.11 9.83 12.91
CA SER A 180 -4.67 8.56 13.35
C SER A 180 -4.94 7.62 12.17
N ALA A 181 -5.10 6.32 12.45
CA ALA A 181 -5.48 5.34 11.44
C ALA A 181 -6.83 5.67 10.80
N GLU A 182 -7.79 6.20 11.57
CA GLU A 182 -9.10 6.60 11.07
C GLU A 182 -9.02 7.80 10.12
N GLU A 183 -8.20 8.81 10.43
CA GLU A 183 -7.95 9.95 9.53
C GLU A 183 -7.33 9.51 8.21
N LYS A 184 -6.37 8.58 8.23
CA LYS A 184 -5.67 8.09 7.04
C LYS A 184 -6.50 7.14 6.19
N HIS A 185 -7.10 6.13 6.82
CA HIS A 185 -7.70 4.97 6.16
C HIS A 185 -9.22 4.90 6.30
N GLY A 186 -9.82 5.74 7.16
CA GLY A 186 -11.26 5.74 7.36
C GLY A 186 -12.00 5.95 6.04
N LEU A 187 -12.92 5.03 5.71
CA LEU A 187 -13.73 5.11 4.50
C LEU A 187 -15.04 5.87 4.76
N PRO A 188 -15.67 6.45 3.72
CA PRO A 188 -16.98 7.07 3.86
C PRO A 188 -18.01 6.10 4.48
N PRO A 189 -18.93 6.57 5.36
CA PRO A 189 -19.08 7.97 5.79
C PRO A 189 -18.18 8.42 6.95
N ARG A 190 -17.35 7.53 7.52
CA ARG A 190 -16.54 7.81 8.71
C ARG A 190 -15.24 8.57 8.41
N GLY A 191 -14.75 8.52 7.17
CA GLY A 191 -13.51 9.17 6.74
C GLY A 191 -13.50 9.45 5.25
N LEU A 192 -12.42 10.07 4.76
CA LEU A 192 -12.27 10.48 3.37
C LEU A 192 -11.45 9.51 2.51
N GLY A 193 -10.90 8.43 3.11
CA GLY A 193 -10.01 7.52 2.41
C GLY A 193 -8.75 8.24 1.92
N LEU A 194 -8.08 8.98 2.81
CA LEU A 194 -6.97 9.86 2.41
C LEU A 194 -5.77 9.11 1.86
N SER A 195 -5.41 7.96 2.47
CA SER A 195 -4.20 7.23 2.07
C SER A 195 -4.32 6.59 0.67
N HIS A 196 -3.16 6.37 0.05
CA HIS A 196 -3.05 5.64 -1.21
C HIS A 196 -3.79 4.30 -1.20
N ARG A 197 -3.65 3.52 -0.10
CA ARG A 197 -4.32 2.22 0.05
C ARG A 197 -5.83 2.37 0.20
N ALA A 198 -6.33 3.31 0.99
CA ALA A 198 -7.76 3.56 1.11
C ALA A 198 -8.37 3.99 -0.24
N ARG A 199 -7.68 4.87 -0.99
CA ARG A 199 -8.11 5.29 -2.34
C ARG A 199 -8.15 4.13 -3.33
N ALA A 200 -7.12 3.27 -3.34
CA ALA A 200 -7.10 2.07 -4.20
C ALA A 200 -8.18 1.09 -3.80
N PHE A 201 -8.39 0.89 -2.48
CA PHE A 201 -9.42 0.01 -1.96
C PHE A 201 -10.84 0.50 -2.30
N LEU A 202 -11.11 1.79 -2.28
CA LEU A 202 -12.41 2.34 -2.71
C LEU A 202 -12.73 1.98 -4.17
N LYS A 203 -11.73 2.01 -5.07
CA LYS A 203 -11.90 1.57 -6.45
C LYS A 203 -12.23 0.08 -6.55
N LEU A 204 -11.49 -0.75 -5.80
CA LEU A 204 -11.73 -2.19 -5.71
C LEU A 204 -13.12 -2.48 -5.13
N ALA A 205 -13.50 -1.80 -4.06
CA ALA A 205 -14.79 -2.02 -3.41
C ALA A 205 -15.96 -1.67 -4.34
N ALA A 206 -15.87 -0.54 -5.03
CA ALA A 206 -16.90 -0.13 -6.00
C ALA A 206 -17.06 -1.13 -7.16
N ALA A 207 -15.97 -1.81 -7.55
CA ALA A 207 -15.96 -2.75 -8.67
C ALA A 207 -16.33 -4.19 -8.25
N CYS A 208 -15.76 -4.66 -7.13
CA CYS A 208 -15.75 -6.08 -6.80
C CYS A 208 -16.45 -6.45 -5.49
N LEU A 209 -16.81 -5.49 -4.63
CA LEU A 209 -17.46 -5.76 -3.36
C LEU A 209 -18.93 -5.32 -3.39
N ARG A 210 -19.77 -6.04 -2.64
CA ARG A 210 -21.15 -5.60 -2.42
C ARG A 210 -21.15 -4.52 -1.35
N PRO A 211 -21.99 -3.48 -1.49
CA PRO A 211 -22.17 -2.50 -0.41
C PRO A 211 -22.51 -3.18 0.92
N PRO A 212 -22.03 -2.67 2.05
CA PRO A 212 -22.46 -3.16 3.35
C PRO A 212 -23.99 -3.01 3.47
N GLN A 213 -24.64 -4.06 3.98
CA GLN A 213 -26.08 -4.08 4.23
C GLN A 213 -26.42 -3.22 5.45
#